data_caa975447742eee99c875088758276af
#
_entry.id   caa975447742eee99c875088758276af
#
_cell.length_a   1.000
_cell.length_b   1.000
_cell.length_c   1.000
_cell.angle_alpha   90.00
_cell.angle_beta   90.00
_cell.angle_gamma   90.00
#
_symmetry.space_group_name_H-M   'P 1'
#
loop_
_entity.id
_entity.type
_entity.pdbx_description
1 polymer ?
#
loop_
_entity_poly.entity_id
_entity_poly.type
_entity_poly.pdbx_seq_one_letter_code
_entity_poly.pdbx_strand_id
1 'polypeptide(L)'
;MPSPARPLRRIEPRADTVIDETSWPDSIPAVRQLLTQGFDVPAGVTFLVGQNGAGKSTLIEAIAQVLGAHTEGGTSAHLAGPDRGRRSDTSTLADRLRVVRGAGGRREVFFLRAETMHRFYDYLEESDQESLHPVDYQFHYRSHGEGFVDLLNSRYTAAAGIVLLDEPESALSFDNCLVLGAGLQQMAEQGKQVLCATHSPLLTALPGATVLEVGGEGLHRVEWEDLAVVKNWRFFLDAPKRYWRQVL
;
A
#
# COMPACT_ATOMS: atom_id res chain seq x y z
N MET A 1 -24.55 -5.66 -13.88
CA MET A 1 -23.22 -5.02 -13.94
C MET A 1 -22.18 -6.13 -13.92
N PRO A 2 -21.15 -6.16 -14.78
CA PRO A 2 -20.08 -7.12 -14.65
C PRO A 2 -19.41 -6.94 -13.27
N SER A 3 -19.01 -8.06 -12.65
CA SER A 3 -18.30 -8.04 -11.38
C SER A 3 -16.98 -7.25 -11.55
N PRO A 4 -16.59 -6.39 -10.60
CA PRO A 4 -15.35 -5.62 -10.72
C PRO A 4 -14.16 -6.56 -10.90
N ALA A 5 -13.20 -6.14 -11.74
CA ALA A 5 -12.00 -6.93 -11.98
C ALA A 5 -11.25 -7.17 -10.66
N ARG A 6 -10.80 -8.40 -10.45
CA ARG A 6 -10.11 -8.81 -9.22
C ARG A 6 -8.86 -9.63 -9.58
N PRO A 7 -7.81 -8.97 -10.11
CA PRO A 7 -6.60 -9.64 -10.56
C PRO A 7 -5.85 -10.36 -9.42
N LEU A 8 -5.94 -9.88 -8.20
CA LEU A 8 -5.45 -10.53 -6.99
C LEU A 8 -6.64 -10.98 -6.14
N ARG A 9 -6.86 -12.29 -6.06
CA ARG A 9 -7.98 -12.85 -5.30
C ARG A 9 -7.63 -13.08 -3.83
N ARG A 10 -6.47 -13.71 -3.59
CA ARG A 10 -6.09 -14.14 -2.25
C ARG A 10 -4.58 -14.28 -2.14
N ILE A 11 -4.06 -13.99 -0.96
CA ILE A 11 -2.71 -14.36 -0.52
C ILE A 11 -2.86 -15.51 0.46
N GLU A 12 -2.10 -16.58 0.28
CA GLU A 12 -2.18 -17.79 1.10
C GLU A 12 -0.79 -18.22 1.58
N PRO A 13 -0.69 -18.85 2.75
CA PRO A 13 0.54 -19.51 3.13
C PRO A 13 0.83 -20.70 2.20
N ARG A 14 2.09 -21.03 2.02
CA ARG A 14 2.52 -22.30 1.40
C ARG A 14 2.26 -23.46 2.37
N ALA A 15 2.08 -24.65 1.84
CA ALA A 15 1.73 -25.83 2.65
C ALA A 15 2.81 -26.23 3.67
N ASP A 16 4.06 -25.87 3.40
CA ASP A 16 5.25 -26.14 4.21
C ASP A 16 5.63 -25.00 5.15
N THR A 17 4.76 -24.00 5.30
CA THR A 17 5.01 -22.85 6.16
C THR A 17 5.07 -23.25 7.62
N VAL A 18 6.23 -22.98 8.26
CA VAL A 18 6.43 -23.10 9.70
C VAL A 18 6.26 -21.71 10.32
N ILE A 19 5.54 -21.64 11.43
CA ILE A 19 5.27 -20.41 12.17
C ILE A 19 6.01 -20.46 13.49
N ASP A 20 6.82 -19.43 13.78
CA ASP A 20 7.44 -19.23 15.08
C ASP A 20 6.89 -17.95 15.72
N GLU A 21 5.86 -18.10 16.53
CA GLU A 21 5.16 -16.98 17.17
C GLU A 21 6.03 -16.11 18.08
N THR A 22 7.24 -16.56 18.42
CA THR A 22 8.19 -15.85 19.27
C THR A 22 9.13 -14.94 18.49
N SER A 23 9.26 -15.17 17.19
CA SER A 23 10.18 -14.44 16.33
C SER A 23 9.46 -13.45 15.43
N TRP A 24 10.16 -12.38 15.04
CA TRP A 24 9.70 -11.46 14.02
C TRP A 24 9.87 -12.10 12.62
N PRO A 25 8.94 -11.94 11.68
CA PRO A 25 7.70 -11.16 11.77
C PRO A 25 6.47 -11.94 12.27
N ASP A 26 6.59 -13.22 12.61
CA ASP A 26 5.47 -14.13 12.96
C ASP A 26 4.80 -13.73 14.29
N SER A 27 5.55 -13.04 15.17
CA SER A 27 5.03 -12.47 16.43
C SER A 27 3.98 -11.36 16.19
N ILE A 28 3.93 -10.78 14.99
CA ILE A 28 2.92 -9.77 14.62
C ILE A 28 1.57 -10.46 14.37
N PRO A 29 0.49 -10.11 15.10
CA PRO A 29 -0.80 -10.81 14.99
C PRO A 29 -1.36 -10.86 13.56
N ALA A 30 -1.26 -9.76 12.80
CA ALA A 30 -1.73 -9.69 11.43
C ALA A 30 -0.92 -10.60 10.47
N VAL A 31 0.39 -10.73 10.69
CA VAL A 31 1.25 -11.66 9.94
C VAL A 31 0.90 -13.10 10.27
N ARG A 32 0.71 -13.41 11.55
CA ARG A 32 0.30 -14.75 11.99
C ARG A 32 -1.04 -15.15 11.38
N GLN A 33 -2.01 -14.24 11.35
CA GLN A 33 -3.29 -14.46 10.69
C GLN A 33 -3.11 -14.74 9.20
N LEU A 34 -2.27 -13.97 8.49
CA LEU A 34 -1.94 -14.22 7.08
C LEU A 34 -1.33 -15.61 6.88
N LEU A 35 -0.42 -16.03 7.77
CA LEU A 35 0.27 -17.33 7.69
C LEU A 35 -0.62 -18.53 8.09
N THR A 36 -1.70 -18.31 8.83
CA THR A 36 -2.62 -19.38 9.26
C THR A 36 -3.87 -19.47 8.39
N GLN A 37 -4.46 -18.32 8.02
CA GLN A 37 -5.76 -18.26 7.38
C GLN A 37 -5.70 -17.74 5.95
N GLY A 38 -4.58 -17.08 5.57
CA GLY A 38 -4.48 -16.32 4.33
C GLY A 38 -5.29 -15.02 4.41
N PHE A 39 -5.31 -14.30 3.29
CA PHE A 39 -5.99 -13.01 3.18
C PHE A 39 -6.72 -12.90 1.84
N ASP A 40 -8.03 -12.76 1.87
CA ASP A 40 -8.85 -12.44 0.70
C ASP A 40 -8.75 -10.95 0.39
N VAL A 41 -8.18 -10.60 -0.77
CA VAL A 41 -8.01 -9.21 -1.18
C VAL A 41 -9.28 -8.72 -1.86
N PRO A 42 -10.01 -7.73 -1.32
CA PRO A 42 -11.22 -7.19 -1.95
C PRO A 42 -10.93 -6.54 -3.30
N ALA A 43 -11.96 -6.40 -4.13
CA ALA A 43 -11.88 -5.57 -5.34
C ALA A 43 -11.91 -4.08 -4.97
N GLY A 44 -11.41 -3.22 -5.86
CA GLY A 44 -11.39 -1.77 -5.64
C GLY A 44 -10.30 -1.34 -4.67
N VAL A 45 -10.60 -0.35 -3.83
CA VAL A 45 -9.66 0.20 -2.86
C VAL A 45 -9.81 -0.50 -1.51
N THR A 46 -8.69 -0.96 -0.95
CA THR A 46 -8.61 -1.52 0.40
C THR A 46 -7.54 -0.77 1.20
N PHE A 47 -7.90 -0.26 2.35
CA PHE A 47 -6.99 0.36 3.31
C PHE A 47 -6.62 -0.60 4.44
N LEU A 48 -5.32 -0.71 4.74
CA LEU A 48 -4.78 -1.31 5.94
C LEU A 48 -4.47 -0.19 6.93
N VAL A 49 -5.18 -0.13 8.03
CA VAL A 49 -5.13 0.97 9.01
C VAL A 49 -4.71 0.45 10.35
N GLY A 50 -3.79 1.12 11.04
CA GLY A 50 -3.36 0.68 12.37
C GLY A 50 -2.20 1.53 12.88
N GLN A 51 -1.84 1.33 14.13
CA GLN A 51 -0.72 2.04 14.76
C GLN A 51 0.63 1.68 14.14
N ASN A 52 1.67 2.49 14.44
CA ASN A 52 3.04 2.15 14.09
C ASN A 52 3.42 0.81 14.74
N GLY A 53 4.12 -0.04 13.98
CA GLY A 53 4.49 -1.38 14.44
C GLY A 53 3.40 -2.44 14.37
N ALA A 54 2.16 -2.11 13.96
CA ALA A 54 1.07 -3.09 13.83
C ALA A 54 1.30 -4.12 12.68
N GLY A 55 2.29 -3.90 11.81
CA GLY A 55 2.64 -4.81 10.72
C GLY A 55 2.09 -4.44 9.35
N LYS A 56 1.51 -3.23 9.17
CA LYS A 56 0.97 -2.77 7.88
C LYS A 56 2.01 -2.82 6.76
N SER A 57 3.15 -2.15 6.95
CA SER A 57 4.25 -2.10 5.99
C SER A 57 4.82 -3.49 5.73
N THR A 58 4.98 -4.31 6.78
CA THR A 58 5.43 -5.72 6.66
C THR A 58 4.51 -6.53 5.74
N LEU A 59 3.18 -6.38 5.90
CA LEU A 59 2.19 -7.04 5.05
C LEU A 59 2.25 -6.55 3.60
N ILE A 60 2.25 -5.23 3.38
CA ILE A 60 2.30 -4.64 2.03
C ILE A 60 3.58 -5.04 1.31
N GLU A 61 4.74 -4.97 1.97
CA GLU A 61 6.02 -5.41 1.40
C GLU A 61 6.03 -6.89 1.04
N ALA A 62 5.58 -7.76 1.94
CA ALA A 62 5.53 -9.19 1.65
C ALA A 62 4.59 -9.49 0.46
N ILE A 63 3.45 -8.79 0.37
CA ILE A 63 2.53 -8.87 -0.77
C ILE A 63 3.20 -8.36 -2.05
N ALA A 64 3.92 -7.24 -2.00
CA ALA A 64 4.66 -6.70 -3.14
C ALA A 64 5.70 -7.70 -3.65
N GLN A 65 6.50 -8.28 -2.74
CA GLN A 65 7.54 -9.25 -3.08
C GLN A 65 6.97 -10.53 -3.69
N VAL A 66 5.93 -11.11 -3.09
CA VAL A 66 5.32 -12.35 -3.63
C VAL A 66 4.65 -12.12 -4.99
N LEU A 67 4.26 -10.89 -5.29
CA LEU A 67 3.74 -10.46 -6.59
C LEU A 67 4.85 -10.13 -7.60
N GLY A 68 6.12 -10.08 -7.17
CA GLY A 68 7.28 -9.79 -8.00
C GLY A 68 7.56 -8.30 -8.18
N ALA A 69 6.99 -7.42 -7.34
CA ALA A 69 7.35 -6.01 -7.31
C ALA A 69 8.67 -5.80 -6.53
N HIS A 70 9.41 -4.76 -6.89
CA HIS A 70 10.62 -4.40 -6.18
C HIS A 70 10.29 -3.64 -4.90
N THR A 71 11.02 -3.93 -3.82
CA THR A 71 10.79 -3.34 -2.48
C THR A 71 11.18 -1.87 -2.38
N GLU A 72 11.99 -1.38 -3.31
CA GLU A 72 12.38 0.04 -3.39
C GLU A 72 11.40 0.91 -4.18
N GLY A 73 10.32 0.33 -4.71
CA GLY A 73 9.30 0.99 -5.52
C GLY A 73 9.43 0.72 -7.01
N GLY A 74 8.34 0.85 -7.75
CA GLY A 74 8.29 0.68 -9.19
C GLY A 74 7.40 -0.46 -9.69
N THR A 75 7.52 -0.78 -10.98
CA THR A 75 6.72 -1.84 -11.62
C THR A 75 7.49 -3.14 -11.74
N SER A 76 6.78 -4.26 -11.67
CA SER A 76 7.35 -5.59 -11.87
C SER A 76 8.01 -5.79 -13.26
N ALA A 77 7.71 -4.93 -14.24
CA ALA A 77 8.17 -5.04 -15.60
C ALA A 77 9.46 -4.27 -15.92
N HIS A 78 9.80 -3.21 -15.18
CA HIS A 78 10.82 -2.24 -15.61
C HIS A 78 12.10 -2.19 -14.77
N LEU A 79 12.15 -2.84 -13.60
CA LEU A 79 13.33 -2.82 -12.72
C LEU A 79 14.14 -4.13 -12.77
N ALA A 80 14.42 -4.63 -13.96
CA ALA A 80 15.37 -5.72 -14.18
C ALA A 80 16.84 -5.21 -14.13
N GLY A 81 17.18 -4.36 -13.16
CA GLY A 81 18.55 -3.91 -12.92
C GLY A 81 19.39 -4.96 -12.18
N PRO A 82 20.74 -4.83 -12.18
CA PRO A 82 21.67 -5.81 -11.61
C PRO A 82 21.60 -5.97 -10.08
N ASP A 83 20.84 -5.15 -9.39
CA ASP A 83 20.77 -5.12 -7.91
C ASP A 83 19.66 -6.04 -7.33
N ARG A 84 19.53 -7.25 -7.93
CA ARG A 84 18.65 -8.33 -7.41
C ARG A 84 19.07 -8.88 -6.03
N GLY A 85 20.03 -8.27 -5.36
CA GLY A 85 20.74 -8.86 -4.23
C GLY A 85 20.41 -8.36 -2.84
N ARG A 86 19.72 -7.24 -2.65
CA ARG A 86 19.30 -6.81 -1.32
C ARG A 86 17.93 -7.41 -0.97
N ARG A 87 17.98 -8.60 -0.35
CA ARG A 87 16.83 -9.15 0.37
C ARG A 87 16.56 -8.23 1.56
N SER A 88 15.35 -7.64 1.61
CA SER A 88 14.88 -7.01 2.84
C SER A 88 14.59 -8.10 3.89
N ASP A 89 14.59 -7.75 5.16
CA ASP A 89 14.26 -8.69 6.24
C ASP A 89 12.87 -9.34 6.07
N THR A 90 11.96 -8.70 5.29
CA THR A 90 10.65 -9.24 4.93
C THR A 90 10.68 -10.31 3.84
N SER A 91 11.82 -10.55 3.17
CA SER A 91 11.94 -11.56 2.11
C SER A 91 11.57 -12.97 2.59
N THR A 92 11.87 -13.29 3.84
CA THR A 92 11.53 -14.58 4.44
C THR A 92 10.02 -14.80 4.59
N LEU A 93 9.23 -13.74 4.80
CA LEU A 93 7.78 -13.82 4.83
C LEU A 93 7.22 -14.07 3.43
N ALA A 94 7.68 -13.33 2.43
CA ALA A 94 7.24 -13.51 1.04
C ALA A 94 7.51 -14.92 0.50
N ASP A 95 8.64 -15.53 0.87
CA ASP A 95 9.00 -16.90 0.46
C ASP A 95 8.01 -17.95 0.98
N ARG A 96 7.30 -17.67 2.07
CA ARG A 96 6.28 -18.53 2.69
C ARG A 96 4.86 -18.31 2.17
N LEU A 97 4.68 -17.34 1.27
CA LEU A 97 3.39 -16.98 0.70
C LEU A 97 3.24 -17.45 -0.73
N ARG A 98 2.00 -17.61 -1.17
CA ARG A 98 1.61 -17.83 -2.57
C ARG A 98 0.43 -16.93 -2.95
N VAL A 99 0.35 -16.61 -4.24
CA VAL A 99 -0.67 -15.75 -4.81
C VAL A 99 -1.74 -16.58 -5.49
N VAL A 100 -3.00 -16.35 -5.15
CA VAL A 100 -4.16 -16.83 -5.90
C VAL A 100 -4.67 -15.68 -6.74
N ARG A 101 -4.50 -15.80 -8.05
CA ARG A 101 -4.96 -14.78 -8.99
C ARG A 101 -6.42 -15.00 -9.38
N GLY A 102 -7.13 -13.90 -9.62
CA GLY A 102 -8.47 -13.93 -10.18
C GLY A 102 -8.47 -14.02 -11.70
N ALA A 103 -9.66 -14.25 -12.26
CA ALA A 103 -9.89 -14.15 -13.69
C ALA A 103 -10.03 -12.66 -14.09
N GLY A 104 -9.40 -12.30 -15.21
CA GLY A 104 -9.45 -10.93 -15.75
C GLY A 104 -8.52 -9.94 -15.04
N GLY A 105 -8.43 -8.73 -15.62
CA GLY A 105 -7.56 -7.67 -15.16
C GLY A 105 -6.08 -7.81 -15.57
N ARG A 106 -5.36 -6.71 -15.48
CA ARG A 106 -3.92 -6.66 -15.74
C ARG A 106 -3.17 -7.25 -14.55
N ARG A 107 -2.04 -7.88 -14.80
CA ARG A 107 -1.25 -8.59 -13.78
C ARG A 107 -0.05 -7.81 -13.29
N GLU A 108 0.26 -6.71 -13.96
CA GLU A 108 1.35 -5.82 -13.61
C GLU A 108 1.07 -5.19 -12.24
N VAL A 109 2.11 -5.11 -11.45
CA VAL A 109 2.07 -4.56 -10.08
C VAL A 109 2.87 -3.28 -10.04
N PHE A 110 2.30 -2.26 -9.44
CA PHE A 110 2.99 -1.04 -9.05
C PHE A 110 3.07 -1.00 -7.53
N PHE A 111 4.26 -0.83 -6.98
CA PHE A 111 4.49 -0.63 -5.55
C PHE A 111 5.19 0.69 -5.31
N LEU A 112 4.72 1.44 -4.32
CA LEU A 112 5.35 2.67 -3.88
C LEU A 112 5.28 2.78 -2.35
N ARG A 113 6.43 3.12 -1.77
CA ARG A 113 6.58 3.50 -0.37
C ARG A 113 6.98 4.96 -0.30
N ALA A 114 6.34 5.75 0.58
CA ALA A 114 6.65 7.17 0.70
C ALA A 114 8.13 7.43 1.05
N GLU A 115 8.72 6.60 1.90
CA GLU A 115 10.13 6.71 2.32
C GLU A 115 11.13 6.54 1.15
N THR A 116 10.78 5.78 0.12
CA THR A 116 11.66 5.52 -1.04
C THR A 116 11.31 6.37 -2.25
N MET A 117 10.33 7.27 -2.13
CA MET A 117 9.81 8.06 -3.23
C MET A 117 10.88 8.91 -3.92
N HIS A 118 11.81 9.51 -3.16
CA HIS A 118 12.90 10.30 -3.75
C HIS A 118 13.78 9.46 -4.66
N ARG A 119 14.20 8.27 -4.23
CA ARG A 119 15.01 7.37 -5.05
C ARG A 119 14.27 6.92 -6.30
N PHE A 120 12.96 6.77 -6.18
CA PHE A 120 12.14 6.42 -7.32
C PHE A 120 12.03 7.56 -8.33
N TYR A 121 11.97 8.81 -7.89
CA TYR A 121 12.03 9.98 -8.78
C TYR A 121 13.38 10.08 -9.49
N ASP A 122 14.49 9.92 -8.77
CA ASP A 122 15.84 9.88 -9.38
C ASP A 122 15.91 8.84 -10.50
N TYR A 123 15.43 7.64 -10.24
CA TYR A 123 15.37 6.56 -11.22
C TYR A 123 14.48 6.89 -12.42
N LEU A 124 13.32 7.53 -12.21
CA LEU A 124 12.42 7.91 -13.30
C LEU A 124 13.06 8.96 -14.23
N GLU A 125 13.72 9.94 -13.66
CA GLU A 125 14.43 10.99 -14.43
C GLU A 125 15.59 10.39 -15.24
N GLU A 126 16.39 9.48 -14.65
CA GLU A 126 17.44 8.77 -15.36
C GLU A 126 16.88 7.90 -16.50
N SER A 127 15.84 7.12 -16.22
CA SER A 127 15.20 6.23 -17.20
C SER A 127 14.51 7.00 -18.34
N ASP A 128 14.00 8.19 -18.06
CA ASP A 128 13.33 9.01 -19.06
C ASP A 128 14.32 9.73 -20.00
N GLN A 129 15.53 10.09 -19.51
CA GLN A 129 16.61 10.62 -20.32
C GLN A 129 17.13 9.61 -21.37
N GLU A 130 17.05 8.31 -21.06
CA GLU A 130 17.41 7.22 -21.97
C GLU A 130 16.28 6.83 -22.93
N SER A 131 15.08 7.40 -22.77
CA SER A 131 13.89 7.07 -23.57
C SER A 131 13.92 7.73 -24.93
N LEU A 132 13.46 7.04 -25.98
CA LEU A 132 13.27 7.59 -27.32
C LEU A 132 12.18 8.70 -27.38
N HIS A 133 11.33 8.78 -26.37
CA HIS A 133 10.29 9.78 -26.19
C HIS A 133 10.28 10.26 -24.74
N PRO A 134 11.23 11.11 -24.34
CA PRO A 134 11.28 11.62 -22.97
C PRO A 134 10.02 12.42 -22.67
N VAL A 135 9.34 12.05 -21.61
CA VAL A 135 8.28 12.86 -21.01
C VAL A 135 8.95 13.67 -19.92
N ASP A 136 8.94 14.98 -20.05
CA ASP A 136 9.63 15.90 -19.13
C ASP A 136 8.93 15.89 -17.75
N TYR A 137 9.19 14.85 -16.97
CA TYR A 137 8.77 14.74 -15.58
C TYR A 137 9.76 15.47 -14.69
N GLN A 138 9.53 16.76 -14.46
CA GLN A 138 10.34 17.57 -13.55
C GLN A 138 9.91 17.34 -12.09
N PHE A 139 10.02 16.11 -11.59
CA PHE A 139 9.57 15.74 -10.24
C PHE A 139 10.29 16.53 -9.14
N HIS A 140 11.57 16.85 -9.30
CA HIS A 140 12.36 17.59 -8.32
C HIS A 140 12.03 19.08 -8.22
N TYR A 141 11.40 19.68 -9.25
CA TYR A 141 11.03 21.09 -9.25
C TYR A 141 9.60 21.35 -8.73
N ARG A 142 8.84 20.28 -8.42
CA ARG A 142 7.47 20.37 -7.88
C ARG A 142 7.45 20.10 -6.38
N SER A 143 6.39 20.54 -5.71
CA SER A 143 6.16 20.13 -4.33
C SER A 143 5.97 18.59 -4.29
N HIS A 144 6.38 17.94 -3.20
CA HIS A 144 6.27 16.49 -3.02
C HIS A 144 4.85 15.96 -3.33
N GLY A 145 3.83 16.75 -2.99
CA GLY A 145 2.44 16.39 -3.26
C GLY A 145 2.05 16.39 -4.73
N GLU A 146 2.54 17.37 -5.51
CA GLU A 146 2.28 17.45 -6.95
C GLU A 146 3.00 16.32 -7.69
N GLY A 147 4.27 16.06 -7.34
CA GLY A 147 5.02 14.96 -7.93
C GLY A 147 4.38 13.59 -7.67
N PHE A 148 3.79 13.39 -6.49
CA PHE A 148 3.08 12.15 -6.18
C PHE A 148 1.81 11.97 -7.03
N VAL A 149 1.03 13.02 -7.24
CA VAL A 149 -0.16 13.00 -8.10
C VAL A 149 0.21 12.74 -9.56
N ASP A 150 1.29 13.36 -10.04
CA ASP A 150 1.80 13.12 -11.39
C ASP A 150 2.27 11.66 -11.57
N LEU A 151 2.91 11.08 -10.56
CA LEU A 151 3.30 9.69 -10.56
C LEU A 151 2.10 8.75 -10.64
N LEU A 152 1.03 9.03 -9.89
CA LEU A 152 -0.21 8.24 -9.96
C LEU A 152 -0.88 8.31 -11.34
N ASN A 153 -0.69 9.41 -12.07
CA ASN A 153 -1.21 9.59 -13.42
C ASN A 153 -0.21 9.15 -14.51
N SER A 154 0.96 8.67 -14.12
CA SER A 154 2.03 8.31 -15.05
C SER A 154 1.75 6.99 -15.81
N ARG A 155 2.53 6.77 -16.89
CA ARG A 155 2.53 5.51 -17.63
C ARG A 155 2.82 4.27 -16.75
N TYR A 156 3.53 4.44 -15.65
CA TYR A 156 3.92 3.35 -14.73
C TYR A 156 2.71 2.79 -13.98
N THR A 157 1.83 3.65 -13.50
CA THR A 157 0.58 3.22 -12.89
C THR A 157 -0.46 2.83 -13.95
N ALA A 158 -0.42 3.44 -15.15
CA ALA A 158 -1.37 3.14 -16.23
C ALA A 158 -1.36 1.66 -16.63
N ALA A 159 -0.19 1.01 -16.68
CA ALA A 159 -0.04 -0.41 -17.00
C ALA A 159 -0.49 -1.33 -15.85
N ALA A 160 -0.40 -0.88 -14.59
CA ALA A 160 -0.67 -1.70 -13.42
C ALA A 160 -2.15 -2.09 -13.30
N GLY A 161 -2.39 -3.36 -12.94
CA GLY A 161 -3.70 -3.85 -12.52
C GLY A 161 -3.81 -3.94 -11.00
N ILE A 162 -2.67 -3.98 -10.31
CA ILE A 162 -2.56 -3.99 -8.84
C ILE A 162 -1.64 -2.84 -8.43
N VAL A 163 -2.12 -2.01 -7.51
CA VAL A 163 -1.39 -0.87 -6.96
C VAL A 163 -1.25 -1.07 -5.46
N LEU A 164 -0.02 -1.06 -4.98
CA LEU A 164 0.33 -1.21 -3.57
C LEU A 164 0.98 0.08 -3.10
N LEU A 165 0.47 0.67 -2.02
CA LEU A 165 0.97 1.92 -1.47
C LEU A 165 1.26 1.77 0.02
N ASP A 166 2.41 2.25 0.46
CA ASP A 166 2.79 2.26 1.88
C ASP A 166 2.99 3.69 2.36
N GLU A 167 2.07 4.15 3.20
CA GLU A 167 2.01 5.48 3.81
C GLU A 167 2.12 6.66 2.82
N PRO A 168 1.36 6.64 1.70
CA PRO A 168 1.51 7.65 0.66
C PRO A 168 1.21 9.07 1.13
N GLU A 169 0.49 9.23 2.24
CA GLU A 169 0.14 10.53 2.83
C GLU A 169 1.27 11.22 3.57
N SER A 170 2.38 10.54 3.89
CA SER A 170 3.43 11.05 4.80
C SER A 170 4.03 12.39 4.38
N ALA A 171 4.02 12.71 3.09
CA ALA A 171 4.54 13.96 2.54
C ALA A 171 3.43 14.83 1.92
N LEU A 172 2.15 14.53 2.17
CA LEU A 172 1.03 15.22 1.52
C LEU A 172 0.33 16.21 2.46
N SER A 173 -0.06 17.36 1.92
CA SER A 173 -1.00 18.26 2.57
C SER A 173 -2.40 17.65 2.62
N PHE A 174 -3.30 18.26 3.41
CA PHE A 174 -4.71 17.87 3.47
C PHE A 174 -5.35 17.80 2.07
N ASP A 175 -5.19 18.86 1.27
CA ASP A 175 -5.76 18.93 -0.07
C ASP A 175 -5.19 17.88 -1.02
N ASN A 176 -3.88 17.64 -0.94
CA ASN A 176 -3.21 16.61 -1.74
C ASN A 176 -3.65 15.20 -1.32
N CYS A 177 -3.97 14.96 -0.04
CA CYS A 177 -4.58 13.69 0.39
C CYS A 177 -5.98 13.49 -0.24
N LEU A 178 -6.79 14.55 -0.39
CA LEU A 178 -8.07 14.46 -1.10
C LEU A 178 -7.88 14.14 -2.58
N VAL A 179 -6.92 14.78 -3.23
CA VAL A 179 -6.57 14.50 -4.63
C VAL A 179 -6.08 13.06 -4.80
N LEU A 180 -5.23 12.58 -3.89
CA LEU A 180 -4.82 11.17 -3.84
C LEU A 180 -6.04 10.25 -3.74
N GLY A 181 -6.94 10.50 -2.76
CA GLY A 181 -8.15 9.69 -2.59
C GLY A 181 -9.00 9.62 -3.87
N ALA A 182 -9.21 10.76 -4.54
CA ALA A 182 -9.91 10.80 -5.82
C ALA A 182 -9.19 9.97 -6.90
N GLY A 183 -7.87 10.03 -6.97
CA GLY A 183 -7.05 9.22 -7.88
C GLY A 183 -7.20 7.71 -7.62
N LEU A 184 -7.18 7.29 -6.34
CA LEU A 184 -7.39 5.88 -5.97
C LEU A 184 -8.79 5.40 -6.36
N GLN A 185 -9.81 6.23 -6.17
CA GLN A 185 -11.17 5.94 -6.61
C GLN A 185 -11.25 5.75 -8.12
N GLN A 186 -10.65 6.66 -8.88
CA GLN A 186 -10.59 6.56 -10.35
C GLN A 186 -9.87 5.28 -10.82
N MET A 187 -8.78 4.89 -10.15
CA MET A 187 -8.10 3.63 -10.44
C MET A 187 -9.01 2.42 -10.23
N ALA A 188 -9.78 2.39 -9.14
CA ALA A 188 -10.73 1.32 -8.86
C ALA A 188 -11.85 1.27 -9.91
N GLU A 189 -12.36 2.41 -10.36
CA GLU A 189 -13.35 2.51 -11.45
C GLU A 189 -12.80 2.00 -12.79
N GLN A 190 -11.50 2.14 -13.03
CA GLN A 190 -10.79 1.56 -14.18
C GLN A 190 -10.54 0.04 -14.04
N GLY A 191 -11.00 -0.58 -12.95
CA GLY A 191 -10.85 -2.02 -12.70
C GLY A 191 -9.49 -2.40 -12.10
N LYS A 192 -8.74 -1.45 -11.54
CA LYS A 192 -7.52 -1.75 -10.77
C LYS A 192 -7.87 -2.14 -9.35
N GLN A 193 -7.02 -2.95 -8.75
CA GLN A 193 -7.06 -3.24 -7.30
C GLN A 193 -6.01 -2.42 -6.58
N VAL A 194 -6.44 -1.67 -5.57
CA VAL A 194 -5.54 -0.84 -4.74
C VAL A 194 -5.51 -1.41 -3.32
N LEU A 195 -4.32 -1.62 -2.80
CA LEU A 195 -4.09 -1.95 -1.39
C LEU A 195 -3.15 -0.90 -0.81
N CYS A 196 -3.61 -0.15 0.19
CA CYS A 196 -2.90 1.00 0.74
C CYS A 196 -2.79 0.88 2.26
N ALA A 197 -1.56 0.78 2.76
CA ALA A 197 -1.30 0.98 4.18
C ALA A 197 -1.27 2.48 4.50
N THR A 198 -1.99 2.90 5.52
CA THR A 198 -2.15 4.32 5.84
C THR A 198 -2.44 4.54 7.32
N HIS A 199 -2.10 5.73 7.81
CA HIS A 199 -2.53 6.28 9.10
C HIS A 199 -3.57 7.39 8.94
N SER A 200 -3.89 7.78 7.70
CA SER A 200 -4.73 8.93 7.42
C SER A 200 -6.22 8.63 7.63
N PRO A 201 -6.89 9.24 8.61
CA PRO A 201 -8.33 9.12 8.74
C PRO A 201 -9.07 9.74 7.55
N LEU A 202 -8.40 10.63 6.81
CA LEU A 202 -8.94 11.29 5.64
C LEU A 202 -9.00 10.33 4.43
N LEU A 203 -7.91 9.62 4.13
CA LEU A 203 -7.88 8.65 3.03
C LEU A 203 -8.86 7.50 3.28
N THR A 204 -8.93 7.02 4.52
CA THR A 204 -9.81 5.91 4.88
C THR A 204 -11.30 6.24 4.82
N ALA A 205 -11.66 7.52 4.74
CA ALA A 205 -13.04 7.99 4.51
C ALA A 205 -13.49 7.87 3.05
N LEU A 206 -12.65 7.34 2.14
CA LEU A 206 -12.97 7.21 0.72
C LEU A 206 -14.24 6.35 0.52
N PRO A 207 -15.28 6.87 -0.15
CA PRO A 207 -16.52 6.14 -0.34
C PRO A 207 -16.32 4.81 -1.09
N GLY A 208 -16.93 3.74 -0.58
CA GLY A 208 -16.87 2.42 -1.19
C GLY A 208 -15.56 1.65 -0.98
N ALA A 209 -14.58 2.23 -0.31
CA ALA A 209 -13.37 1.51 0.06
C ALA A 209 -13.64 0.46 1.14
N THR A 210 -12.87 -0.62 1.11
CA THR A 210 -12.81 -1.58 2.22
C THR A 210 -11.78 -1.11 3.23
N VAL A 211 -12.14 -1.03 4.50
CA VAL A 211 -11.23 -0.65 5.57
C VAL A 211 -10.95 -1.84 6.47
N LEU A 212 -9.68 -2.16 6.65
CA LEU A 212 -9.20 -3.24 7.52
C LEU A 212 -8.33 -2.64 8.62
N GLU A 213 -8.74 -2.79 9.86
CA GLU A 213 -7.92 -2.40 11.00
C GLU A 213 -6.90 -3.49 11.28
N VAL A 214 -5.63 -3.07 11.44
CA VAL A 214 -4.47 -3.92 11.71
C VAL A 214 -4.04 -3.67 13.15
N GLY A 215 -4.14 -4.66 14.01
CA GLY A 215 -3.87 -4.50 15.42
C GLY A 215 -3.61 -5.81 16.17
N GLY A 216 -3.79 -5.79 17.49
CA GLY A 216 -3.54 -6.93 18.36
C GLY A 216 -4.39 -8.17 18.05
N GLU A 217 -5.54 -7.99 17.43
CA GLU A 217 -6.45 -9.07 17.00
C GLU A 217 -6.22 -9.49 15.53
N GLY A 218 -5.17 -8.98 14.89
CA GLY A 218 -4.88 -9.25 13.48
C GLY A 218 -5.52 -8.23 12.55
N LEU A 219 -6.04 -8.74 11.41
CA LEU A 219 -6.73 -7.99 10.36
C LEU A 219 -8.23 -8.21 10.49
N HIS A 220 -8.99 -7.14 10.67
CA HIS A 220 -10.46 -7.23 10.69
C HIS A 220 -11.11 -6.04 9.99
N ARG A 221 -12.25 -6.30 9.36
CA ARG A 221 -13.00 -5.25 8.68
C ARG A 221 -13.73 -4.39 9.70
N VAL A 222 -13.63 -3.07 9.51
CA VAL A 222 -14.32 -2.08 10.35
C VAL A 222 -14.99 -1.02 9.49
N GLU A 223 -16.02 -0.40 10.04
CA GLU A 223 -16.58 0.82 9.46
C GLU A 223 -15.67 2.01 9.82
N TRP A 224 -15.62 3.01 8.94
CA TRP A 224 -14.72 4.15 9.10
C TRP A 224 -14.86 4.85 10.47
N GLU A 225 -16.11 5.03 10.92
CA GLU A 225 -16.42 5.68 12.22
C GLU A 225 -15.88 4.90 13.40
N ASP A 226 -15.67 3.60 13.24
CA ASP A 226 -15.24 2.70 14.31
C ASP A 226 -13.72 2.57 14.41
N LEU A 227 -12.99 3.04 13.41
CA LEU A 227 -11.53 3.08 13.45
C LEU A 227 -11.01 3.80 14.69
N ALA A 228 -10.04 3.20 15.36
CA ALA A 228 -9.39 3.79 16.53
C ALA A 228 -8.78 5.17 16.23
N VAL A 229 -8.14 5.33 15.06
CA VAL A 229 -7.56 6.59 14.62
C VAL A 229 -8.64 7.67 14.43
N VAL A 230 -9.79 7.35 13.85
CA VAL A 230 -10.91 8.29 13.65
C VAL A 230 -11.50 8.72 14.99
N LYS A 231 -11.76 7.77 15.90
CA LYS A 231 -12.25 8.06 17.25
C LYS A 231 -11.30 8.98 18.01
N ASN A 232 -9.99 8.70 17.95
CA ASN A 232 -8.97 9.51 18.62
C ASN A 232 -8.93 10.94 18.05
N TRP A 233 -8.97 11.11 16.72
CA TRP A 233 -8.99 12.43 16.09
C TRP A 233 -10.26 13.22 16.46
N ARG A 234 -11.43 12.59 16.42
CA ARG A 234 -12.69 13.24 16.84
C ARG A 234 -12.60 13.73 18.28
N PHE A 235 -12.21 12.88 19.22
CA PHE A 235 -12.07 13.26 20.62
C PHE A 235 -11.05 14.37 20.84
N PHE A 236 -9.92 14.31 20.12
CA PHE A 236 -8.91 15.36 20.21
C PHE A 236 -9.44 16.70 19.69
N LEU A 237 -10.06 16.73 18.52
CA LEU A 237 -10.59 17.95 17.91
C LEU A 237 -11.72 18.59 18.74
N ASP A 238 -12.55 17.76 19.37
CA ASP A 238 -13.63 18.24 20.25
C ASP A 238 -13.10 18.89 21.54
N ALA A 239 -12.01 18.40 22.09
CA ALA A 239 -11.46 18.88 23.36
C ALA A 239 -9.94 18.82 23.45
N PRO A 240 -9.16 19.57 22.64
CA PRO A 240 -7.69 19.46 22.58
C PRO A 240 -7.01 19.71 23.93
N LYS A 241 -7.50 20.70 24.70
CA LYS A 241 -6.95 21.04 26.03
C LYS A 241 -7.09 19.89 27.04
N ARG A 242 -8.10 19.03 26.92
CA ARG A 242 -8.29 17.87 27.79
C ARG A 242 -7.19 16.84 27.58
N TYR A 243 -6.83 16.58 26.31
CA TYR A 243 -5.75 15.65 25.96
C TYR A 243 -4.40 16.13 26.48
N TRP A 244 -4.06 17.41 26.25
CA TRP A 244 -2.80 17.97 26.70
C TRP A 244 -2.62 17.91 28.23
N ARG A 245 -3.71 18.07 29.00
CA ARG A 245 -3.66 17.92 30.48
C ARG A 245 -3.34 16.49 30.93
N GLN A 246 -3.54 15.46 30.10
CA GLN A 246 -3.21 14.10 30.47
C GLN A 246 -1.76 13.73 30.15
N VAL A 247 -1.11 14.51 29.30
CA VAL A 247 0.27 14.26 28.82
C VAL A 247 1.27 15.19 29.49
N LEU A 248 0.86 16.44 29.87
CA LEU A 248 1.66 17.43 30.57
C LEU A 248 1.46 17.34 32.07
#